data_ccfa57f9ab1945b0e6aa64578dd4cc20
#
_entry.id   ccfa57f9ab1945b0e6aa64578dd4cc20
#
_cell.length_a   1.000
_cell.length_b   1.000
_cell.length_c   1.000
_cell.angle_alpha   90.00
_cell.angle_beta   90.00
_cell.angle_gamma   90.00
#
_symmetry.space_group_name_H-M   'P 1'
#
loop_
_entity.id
_entity.type
_entity.pdbx_description
1 polymer ?
#
loop_
_entity_poly.entity_id
_entity_poly.type
_entity_poly.pdbx_seq_one_letter_code
_entity_poly.pdbx_strand_id
1 'polypeptide(L)'
;MAYTRITAAEAAAMIKNGENIGLSGFTPAGTAKAVTKELAKIAQAEHEAGREFKVGLFTGASTGQSTDGDLSNAQAIKYRAPYTTNSDFRKHVNAGEIAYNDIHLSHMAQELRYGFMGEVDWAIIEVCDIEEGADTCKA
;
A
#
# COMPACT_ATOMS: atom_id res chain seq x y z
N MET A 1 13.66 -2.12 -21.91
CA MET A 1 12.44 -1.28 -22.04
C MET A 1 12.71 0.04 -21.37
N ALA A 2 12.41 1.19 -21.99
CA ALA A 2 12.55 2.48 -21.31
C ALA A 2 11.42 2.62 -20.28
N TYR A 3 11.75 2.89 -19.03
CA TYR A 3 10.77 3.20 -17.98
C TYR A 3 10.52 4.71 -17.93
N THR A 4 9.34 5.10 -17.48
CA THR A 4 8.96 6.50 -17.31
C THR A 4 9.33 6.97 -15.91
N ARG A 5 10.02 8.11 -15.81
CA ARG A 5 10.28 8.77 -14.53
C ARG A 5 9.15 9.74 -14.22
N ILE A 6 8.52 9.55 -13.08
CA ILE A 6 7.42 10.39 -12.58
C ILE A 6 7.66 10.75 -11.11
N THR A 7 6.98 11.76 -10.63
CA THR A 7 6.99 12.13 -9.21
C THR A 7 6.10 11.19 -8.39
N ALA A 8 6.30 11.16 -7.08
CA ALA A 8 5.43 10.40 -6.17
C ALA A 8 3.96 10.88 -6.22
N ALA A 9 3.75 12.17 -6.42
CA ALA A 9 2.41 12.73 -6.55
C ALA A 9 1.70 12.27 -7.84
N GLU A 10 2.42 12.27 -8.96
CA GLU A 10 1.90 11.75 -10.23
C GLU A 10 1.59 10.24 -10.13
N ALA A 11 2.47 9.46 -9.49
CA ALA A 11 2.23 8.04 -9.26
C ALA A 11 0.98 7.80 -8.38
N ALA A 12 0.85 8.55 -7.29
CA ALA A 12 -0.31 8.45 -6.41
C ALA A 12 -1.61 8.85 -7.11
N ALA A 13 -1.58 9.86 -7.98
CA ALA A 13 -2.74 10.31 -8.75
C ALA A 13 -3.24 9.29 -9.79
N MET A 14 -2.44 8.31 -10.14
CA MET A 14 -2.85 7.22 -11.04
C MET A 14 -3.72 6.17 -10.34
N ILE A 15 -3.60 6.07 -9.01
CA ILE A 15 -4.31 5.09 -8.19
C ILE A 15 -5.75 5.56 -7.96
N LYS A 16 -6.72 4.69 -8.20
CA LYS A 16 -8.14 5.00 -8.09
C LYS A 16 -8.77 4.44 -6.83
N ASN A 17 -9.88 5.03 -6.44
CA ASN A 17 -10.71 4.49 -5.37
C ASN A 17 -11.10 3.03 -5.65
N GLY A 18 -10.95 2.17 -4.65
CA GLY A 18 -11.29 0.76 -4.72
C GLY A 18 -10.18 -0.16 -5.21
N GLU A 19 -9.08 0.35 -5.77
CA GLU A 19 -7.95 -0.47 -6.23
C GLU A 19 -7.17 -1.11 -5.08
N ASN A 20 -6.42 -2.17 -5.41
CA ASN A 20 -5.60 -2.91 -4.47
C ASN A 20 -4.12 -2.70 -4.78
N ILE A 21 -3.34 -2.44 -3.76
CA ILE A 21 -1.93 -2.09 -3.85
C ILE A 21 -1.09 -3.12 -3.12
N GLY A 22 -0.12 -3.70 -3.80
CA GLY A 22 0.96 -4.48 -3.21
C GLY A 22 2.12 -3.56 -2.82
N LEU A 23 2.60 -3.63 -1.57
CA LEU A 23 3.68 -2.82 -1.05
C LEU A 23 4.88 -3.66 -0.64
N SER A 24 6.08 -3.20 -0.99
CA SER A 24 7.33 -3.81 -0.52
C SER A 24 7.63 -3.50 0.93
N GLY A 25 8.59 -4.19 1.49
CA GLY A 25 9.23 -3.89 2.76
C GLY A 25 9.26 -5.06 3.74
N PHE A 26 10.17 -4.91 4.70
CA PHE A 26 10.28 -5.78 5.88
C PHE A 26 10.40 -4.89 7.10
N THR A 27 9.41 -4.91 7.98
CA THR A 27 9.23 -3.93 9.07
C THR A 27 9.30 -2.50 8.48
N PRO A 28 10.01 -1.50 9.00
CA PRO A 28 10.11 -0.20 8.34
C PRO A 28 11.12 -0.15 7.18
N ALA A 29 11.96 -1.18 6.99
CA ALA A 29 12.98 -1.19 5.94
C ALA A 29 12.40 -1.54 4.58
N GLY A 30 12.81 -0.85 3.52
CA GLY A 30 12.32 -1.07 2.15
C GLY A 30 10.82 -0.80 1.96
N THR A 31 10.20 -0.13 2.92
CA THR A 31 8.78 0.22 2.88
C THR A 31 8.57 1.42 1.96
N ALA A 32 7.64 1.33 1.02
CA ALA A 32 7.27 2.44 0.16
C ALA A 32 6.81 3.64 1.00
N LYS A 33 7.53 4.77 0.89
CA LYS A 33 7.31 5.94 1.75
C LYS A 33 6.81 7.16 0.98
N ALA A 34 7.24 7.31 -0.26
CA ALA A 34 6.97 8.50 -1.04
C ALA A 34 5.54 8.50 -1.60
N VAL A 35 5.17 7.46 -2.33
CA VAL A 35 3.84 7.36 -2.97
C VAL A 35 2.73 7.24 -1.93
N THR A 36 2.92 6.48 -0.86
CA THR A 36 1.93 6.29 0.20
C THR A 36 1.59 7.58 0.94
N LYS A 37 2.57 8.49 1.13
CA LYS A 37 2.32 9.81 1.72
C LYS A 37 1.47 10.69 0.81
N GLU A 38 1.74 10.70 -0.49
CA GLU A 38 0.93 11.46 -1.44
C GLU A 38 -0.48 10.86 -1.56
N LEU A 39 -0.59 9.54 -1.52
CA LEU A 39 -1.88 8.87 -1.54
C LEU A 39 -2.75 9.23 -0.31
N ALA A 40 -2.14 9.33 0.88
CA ALA A 40 -2.84 9.79 2.07
C ALA A 40 -3.39 11.22 1.92
N LYS A 41 -2.64 12.13 1.29
CA LYS A 41 -3.11 13.50 1.00
C LYS A 41 -4.28 13.50 0.01
N ILE A 42 -4.20 12.66 -1.03
CA ILE A 42 -5.30 12.51 -1.99
C ILE A 42 -6.55 12.02 -1.29
N ALA A 43 -6.45 10.99 -0.45
CA ALA A 43 -7.59 10.48 0.29
C ALA A 43 -8.23 11.54 1.19
N GLN A 44 -7.42 12.32 1.92
CA GLN A 44 -7.92 13.43 2.74
C GLN A 44 -8.68 14.46 1.90
N ALA A 45 -8.10 14.89 0.76
CA ALA A 45 -8.73 15.85 -0.12
C ALA A 45 -10.05 15.33 -0.73
N GLU A 46 -10.11 14.04 -1.10
CA GLU A 46 -11.33 13.42 -1.58
C GLU A 46 -12.41 13.38 -0.50
N HIS A 47 -12.05 13.00 0.72
CA HIS A 47 -12.98 12.98 1.86
C HIS A 47 -13.49 14.39 2.22
N GLU A 48 -12.63 15.40 2.22
CA GLU A 48 -13.03 16.80 2.41
C GLU A 48 -14.01 17.29 1.33
N ALA A 49 -13.88 16.76 0.13
CA ALA A 49 -14.80 17.02 -0.98
C ALA A 49 -16.06 16.14 -0.96
N GLY A 50 -16.25 15.32 0.08
CA GLY A 50 -17.41 14.44 0.25
C GLY A 50 -17.37 13.19 -0.65
N ARG A 51 -16.23 12.84 -1.19
CA ARG A 51 -16.04 11.64 -2.02
C ARG A 51 -15.29 10.56 -1.24
N GLU A 52 -15.67 9.31 -1.44
CA GLU A 52 -14.96 8.19 -0.85
C GLU A 52 -13.67 7.91 -1.64
N PHE A 53 -12.58 7.69 -0.88
CA PHE A 53 -11.32 7.20 -1.44
C PHE A 53 -10.69 6.19 -0.47
N LYS A 54 -10.70 4.92 -0.86
CA LYS A 54 -10.12 3.83 -0.08
C LYS A 54 -9.48 2.80 -1.00
N VAL A 55 -8.37 2.24 -0.58
CA VAL A 55 -7.61 1.21 -1.29
C VAL A 55 -7.42 -0.04 -0.43
N GLY A 56 -7.25 -1.19 -1.07
CA GLY A 56 -6.77 -2.40 -0.41
C GLY A 56 -5.26 -2.39 -0.32
N LEU A 57 -4.69 -2.84 0.81
CA LEU A 57 -3.25 -2.94 1.00
C LEU A 57 -2.83 -4.39 1.23
N PHE A 58 -1.97 -4.88 0.36
CA PHE A 58 -1.31 -6.17 0.48
C PHE A 58 0.18 -5.97 0.69
N THR A 59 0.71 -6.54 1.75
CA THR A 59 2.14 -6.45 2.06
C THR A 59 2.69 -7.82 2.41
N GLY A 60 3.97 -7.89 2.71
CA GLY A 60 4.55 -8.99 3.45
C GLY A 60 4.60 -8.63 4.94
N ALA A 61 5.79 -8.67 5.53
CA ALA A 61 6.04 -8.21 6.89
C ALA A 61 6.31 -6.68 6.97
N SER A 62 5.88 -5.93 5.96
CA SER A 62 6.02 -4.47 5.93
C SER A 62 5.06 -3.85 6.93
N THR A 63 5.59 -3.02 7.81
CA THR A 63 4.85 -2.26 8.79
C THR A 63 5.51 -0.90 8.96
N GLY A 64 4.75 0.14 9.15
CA GLY A 64 5.34 1.44 9.39
C GLY A 64 4.34 2.58 9.40
N GLN A 65 4.83 3.74 9.82
CA GLN A 65 4.00 4.94 9.89
C GLN A 65 3.54 5.36 8.50
N SER A 66 4.44 5.34 7.51
CA SER A 66 4.14 5.80 6.14
C SER A 66 3.17 4.90 5.37
N THR A 67 3.02 3.64 5.75
CA THR A 67 2.07 2.70 5.14
C THR A 67 0.82 2.56 5.98
N ASP A 68 0.97 1.98 7.16
CA ASP A 68 -0.17 1.66 8.01
C ASP A 68 -0.73 2.90 8.73
N GLY A 69 0.15 3.73 9.33
CA GLY A 69 -0.26 4.87 10.13
C GLY A 69 -0.87 6.00 9.32
N ASP A 70 -0.13 6.53 8.35
CA ASP A 70 -0.55 7.70 7.58
C ASP A 70 -1.81 7.39 6.75
N LEU A 71 -1.87 6.21 6.11
CA LEU A 71 -3.03 5.82 5.32
C LEU A 71 -4.26 5.49 6.17
N SER A 72 -4.10 4.88 7.37
CA SER A 72 -5.24 4.65 8.25
C SER A 72 -5.77 5.94 8.87
N ASN A 73 -4.89 6.86 9.27
CA ASN A 73 -5.29 8.18 9.78
C ASN A 73 -5.97 9.04 8.70
N ALA A 74 -5.61 8.84 7.42
CA ALA A 74 -6.31 9.45 6.29
C ALA A 74 -7.60 8.69 5.91
N GLN A 75 -7.98 7.62 6.64
CA GLN A 75 -9.11 6.74 6.33
C GLN A 75 -9.07 6.16 4.91
N ALA A 76 -7.86 5.99 4.37
CA ALA A 76 -7.59 5.57 3.00
C ALA A 76 -7.56 4.04 2.80
N ILE A 77 -7.77 3.25 3.86
CA ILE A 77 -7.67 1.79 3.79
C ILE A 77 -9.04 1.16 3.91
N LYS A 78 -9.46 0.37 2.90
CA LYS A 78 -10.66 -0.48 2.97
C LYS A 78 -10.36 -1.86 3.56
N TYR A 79 -9.18 -2.41 3.22
CA TYR A 79 -8.75 -3.77 3.57
C TYR A 79 -7.25 -3.84 3.71
N ARG A 80 -6.75 -4.64 4.64
CA ARG A 80 -5.32 -4.85 4.90
C ARG A 80 -5.02 -6.30 5.25
N ALA A 81 -3.97 -6.85 4.64
CA ALA A 81 -3.38 -8.15 4.97
C ALA A 81 -1.86 -8.13 4.67
N PRO A 82 -1.09 -9.03 5.26
CA PRO A 82 -1.43 -10.05 6.25
C PRO A 82 -1.17 -9.64 7.69
N TYR A 83 -0.29 -8.64 7.93
CA TYR A 83 0.27 -8.39 9.25
C TYR A 83 0.59 -6.90 9.47
N THR A 84 0.39 -6.43 10.69
CA THR A 84 0.82 -5.09 11.10
C THR A 84 1.14 -5.00 12.58
N THR A 85 2.06 -4.11 12.94
CA THR A 85 2.37 -3.74 14.32
C THR A 85 2.01 -2.28 14.63
N ASN A 86 1.50 -1.53 13.65
CA ASN A 86 1.22 -0.11 13.82
C ASN A 86 0.03 0.12 14.75
N SER A 87 0.22 1.00 15.75
CA SER A 87 -0.80 1.28 16.77
C SER A 87 -1.99 2.09 16.24
N ASP A 88 -1.76 3.00 15.31
CA ASP A 88 -2.83 3.82 14.74
C ASP A 88 -3.72 2.96 13.85
N PHE A 89 -3.13 2.15 12.99
CA PHE A 89 -3.87 1.17 12.21
C PHE A 89 -4.75 0.26 13.09
N ARG A 90 -4.20 -0.24 14.21
CA ARG A 90 -4.92 -1.11 15.13
C ARG A 90 -6.15 -0.43 15.75
N LYS A 91 -6.08 0.88 16.02
CA LYS A 91 -7.24 1.64 16.51
C LYS A 91 -8.38 1.62 15.50
N HIS A 92 -8.07 1.86 14.22
CA HIS A 92 -9.06 1.85 13.13
C HIS A 92 -9.66 0.45 12.89
N VAL A 93 -8.85 -0.61 12.98
CA VAL A 93 -9.37 -1.99 12.91
C VAL A 93 -10.30 -2.29 14.07
N ASN A 94 -9.90 -1.94 15.30
CA ASN A 94 -10.73 -2.17 16.49
C ASN A 94 -12.05 -1.36 16.48
N ALA A 95 -12.05 -0.21 15.79
CA ALA A 95 -13.25 0.58 15.56
C ALA A 95 -14.13 0.02 14.41
N GLY A 96 -13.71 -1.02 13.71
CA GLY A 96 -14.44 -1.60 12.59
C GLY A 96 -14.38 -0.78 11.29
N GLU A 97 -13.45 0.16 11.19
CA GLU A 97 -13.31 1.07 10.05
C GLU A 97 -12.50 0.46 8.90
N ILE A 98 -11.64 -0.51 9.21
CA ILE A 98 -10.79 -1.22 8.26
C ILE A 98 -11.02 -2.72 8.39
N ALA A 99 -11.30 -3.38 7.28
CA ALA A 99 -11.30 -4.83 7.23
C ALA A 99 -9.86 -5.35 7.28
N TYR A 100 -9.59 -6.25 8.21
CA TYR A 100 -8.26 -6.79 8.44
C TYR A 100 -8.28 -8.30 8.50
N ASN A 101 -7.31 -8.92 7.84
CA ASN A 101 -7.10 -10.35 7.91
C ASN A 101 -5.64 -10.66 8.25
N ASP A 102 -5.44 -11.26 9.42
CA ASP A 102 -4.15 -11.75 9.85
C ASP A 102 -3.92 -13.13 9.22
N ILE A 103 -3.02 -13.19 8.25
CA ILE A 103 -2.70 -14.40 7.50
C ILE A 103 -1.23 -14.73 7.73
N HIS A 104 -0.94 -16.01 7.80
CA HIS A 104 0.43 -16.47 7.87
C HIS A 104 1.23 -15.97 6.66
N LEU A 105 2.37 -15.31 6.89
CA LEU A 105 3.18 -14.68 5.82
C LEU A 105 3.53 -15.64 4.69
N SER A 106 3.80 -16.92 5.00
CA SER A 106 4.10 -17.94 4.00
C SER A 106 2.95 -18.24 3.04
N HIS A 107 1.71 -17.90 3.40
CA HIS A 107 0.53 -18.14 2.56
C HIS A 107 0.18 -16.93 1.70
N MET A 108 0.58 -15.73 2.12
CA MET A 108 0.15 -14.47 1.50
C MET A 108 0.40 -14.43 -0.01
N ALA A 109 1.58 -14.85 -0.46
CA ALA A 109 1.92 -14.83 -1.88
C ALA A 109 1.05 -15.79 -2.70
N GLN A 110 0.66 -16.92 -2.13
CA GLN A 110 -0.21 -17.89 -2.79
C GLN A 110 -1.66 -17.39 -2.85
N GLU A 111 -2.16 -16.82 -1.76
CA GLU A 111 -3.50 -16.24 -1.69
C GLU A 111 -3.69 -15.14 -2.76
N LEU A 112 -2.69 -14.28 -2.93
CA LEU A 112 -2.69 -13.27 -3.99
C LEU A 112 -2.59 -13.89 -5.38
N ARG A 113 -1.66 -14.85 -5.57
CA ARG A 113 -1.43 -15.48 -6.87
C ARG A 113 -2.66 -16.23 -7.40
N TYR A 114 -3.43 -16.85 -6.52
CA TYR A 114 -4.65 -17.56 -6.87
C TYR A 114 -5.90 -16.67 -6.92
N GLY A 115 -5.76 -15.38 -6.60
CA GLY A 115 -6.85 -14.40 -6.67
C GLY A 115 -7.87 -14.49 -5.56
N PHE A 116 -7.61 -15.25 -4.48
CA PHE A 116 -8.55 -15.39 -3.35
C PHE A 116 -8.82 -14.08 -2.62
N MET A 117 -7.90 -13.12 -2.74
CA MET A 117 -8.00 -11.79 -2.11
C MET A 117 -8.35 -10.68 -3.12
N GLY A 118 -8.67 -11.04 -4.35
CA GLY A 118 -8.85 -10.11 -5.46
C GLY A 118 -7.55 -9.83 -6.22
N GLU A 119 -7.67 -9.06 -7.29
CA GLU A 119 -6.53 -8.66 -8.12
C GLU A 119 -5.69 -7.59 -7.43
N VAL A 120 -4.40 -7.56 -7.74
CA VAL A 120 -3.48 -6.49 -7.34
C VAL A 120 -3.31 -5.57 -8.54
N ASP A 121 -3.83 -4.35 -8.44
CA ASP A 121 -3.79 -3.36 -9.52
C ASP A 121 -2.44 -2.66 -9.61
N TRP A 122 -1.79 -2.45 -8.47
CA TRP A 122 -0.52 -1.73 -8.35
C TRP A 122 0.48 -2.47 -7.50
N ALA A 123 1.75 -2.47 -7.92
CA ALA A 123 2.89 -2.89 -7.09
C ALA A 123 3.81 -1.68 -6.86
N ILE A 124 4.00 -1.28 -5.61
CA ILE A 124 4.86 -0.16 -5.24
C ILE A 124 6.00 -0.70 -4.39
N ILE A 125 7.21 -0.58 -4.91
CA ILE A 125 8.41 -1.09 -4.26
C ILE A 125 9.42 0.03 -4.03
N GLU A 126 10.10 0.00 -2.87
CA GLU A 126 11.27 0.84 -2.63
C GLU A 126 12.50 0.10 -3.15
N VAL A 127 13.29 0.76 -3.97
CA VAL A 127 14.53 0.21 -4.55
C VAL A 127 15.69 1.17 -4.30
N CYS A 128 16.90 0.62 -4.20
CA CYS A 128 18.10 1.45 -4.03
C CYS A 128 18.65 1.98 -5.36
N ASP A 129 18.38 1.30 -6.46
CA ASP A 129 18.85 1.68 -7.78
C ASP A 129 18.01 1.00 -8.88
N ILE A 130 18.05 1.57 -10.10
CA ILE A 130 17.45 1.02 -11.30
C ILE A 130 18.50 1.03 -12.40
N GLU A 131 18.92 -0.14 -12.84
CA GLU A 131 19.84 -0.26 -13.99
C GLU A 131 19.09 -0.08 -15.31
N GLU A 132 19.52 0.88 -16.13
CA GLU A 132 18.95 1.07 -17.47
C GLU A 132 19.28 -0.12 -18.38
N GLY A 133 18.25 -0.69 -19.00
CA GLY A 133 18.36 -1.84 -19.87
C GLY A 133 18.34 -3.20 -19.17
N ALA A 134 18.26 -3.23 -17.83
CA ALA A 134 18.01 -4.45 -17.08
C ALA A 134 16.50 -4.66 -16.87
N ASP A 135 16.06 -5.91 -16.91
CA ASP A 135 14.69 -6.28 -16.56
C ASP A 135 14.52 -6.48 -15.03
N THR A 136 15.51 -6.04 -14.25
CA THR A 136 15.55 -6.24 -12.79
C THR A 136 15.79 -4.94 -12.04
N CYS A 137 15.08 -4.75 -10.95
CA CYS A 137 15.34 -3.71 -9.96
C CYS A 137 16.19 -4.30 -8.82
N LYS A 138 17.15 -3.52 -8.31
CA LYS A 138 17.86 -3.84 -7.07
C LYS A 138 17.15 -3.18 -5.90
N ALA A 139 16.72 -3.98 -4.95
CA ALA A 139 16.10 -3.54 -3.70
C ALA A 139 17.11 -3.53 -2.55
#